data_f40b78b7afea4e4651c6ec1239844a63
#
_entry.id   f40b78b7afea4e4651c6ec1239844a63
#
_cell.length_a   1.000
_cell.length_b   1.000
_cell.length_c   1.000
_cell.angle_alpha   90.00
_cell.angle_beta   90.00
_cell.angle_gamma   90.00
#
_symmetry.space_group_name_H-M   'P 1'
#
loop_
_entity.id
_entity.type
_entity.pdbx_description
1 polymer ?
#
loop_
_entity_poly.entity_id
_entity_poly.type
_entity_poly.pdbx_seq_one_letter_code
_entity_poly.pdbx_strand_id
1 'polypeptide(L)'
;MQAYKKRGFWLGLAAFFFILLTPNPDSLSPIGWAVAGVTLLMAIWWATEAVPVAVTALLPLALFPMLHVTDFKTAALPYANPNIYLFMGGFILALGIESSGLHKRLALKMLIAIGNSGAKLVGGFMLVSASISMWVMNTSTTLMLLPIGLAVCSSVAETIPNFSAKERKNFETSLLLGIAYAASIGGMSTLVGTAPNIIFVGFIQETYGIEISFVDWMKLGVPLAILMLGASWYAITKIVYPVHFIASVETKLQLRNMLTDLGPLGRDEKKVLIIFSMAASAWMFRTLLDNFVPLSGLTDAGIAIFAALSFFFIPSENAKTDLLTWEQANKLPWGLLVLFGGGLSLAASIGSSGLGGWIGQGLTILGNVPPIVLILAVATLIIFLTEITSNVATTSTFLPVVGAVAVALGIAPVALTIPVVLAASCAFMLPVATPPNAIVFGSGKLTIPDMMRAGFALNIIGVFLVTIFAFYLAPMIF
;
A
#
# COMPACT_ATOMS: atom_id res chain seq x y z
N MET A 1 -1.55 -11.25 -25.19
CA MET A 1 -2.10 -11.55 -23.85
C MET A 1 -1.42 -12.82 -23.34
N GLN A 2 -0.80 -12.79 -22.17
CA GLN A 2 -0.12 -13.98 -21.61
C GLN A 2 -1.13 -15.10 -21.41
N ALA A 3 -0.71 -16.36 -21.58
CA ALA A 3 -1.62 -17.52 -21.60
C ALA A 3 -2.50 -17.63 -20.32
N TYR A 4 -1.95 -17.28 -19.15
CA TYR A 4 -2.69 -17.32 -17.89
C TYR A 4 -3.79 -16.24 -17.81
N LYS A 5 -3.56 -15.02 -18.33
CA LYS A 5 -4.58 -13.95 -18.38
C LYS A 5 -5.76 -14.36 -19.26
N LYS A 6 -5.48 -14.99 -20.41
CA LYS A 6 -6.52 -15.51 -21.30
C LYS A 6 -7.33 -16.63 -20.63
N ARG A 7 -6.67 -17.53 -19.89
CA ARG A 7 -7.37 -18.57 -19.11
C ARG A 7 -8.21 -17.95 -18.00
N GLY A 8 -7.68 -16.97 -17.26
CA GLY A 8 -8.41 -16.25 -16.23
C GLY A 8 -9.66 -15.53 -16.76
N PHE A 9 -9.57 -14.92 -17.95
CA PHE A 9 -10.71 -14.28 -18.60
C PHE A 9 -11.87 -15.27 -18.83
N TRP A 10 -11.59 -16.41 -19.48
CA TRP A 10 -12.61 -17.41 -19.76
C TRP A 10 -13.09 -18.12 -18.50
N LEU A 11 -12.21 -18.38 -17.53
CA LEU A 11 -12.58 -18.99 -16.26
C LEU A 11 -13.56 -18.10 -15.48
N GLY A 12 -13.29 -16.78 -15.42
CA GLY A 12 -14.18 -15.83 -14.78
C GLY A 12 -15.57 -15.80 -15.40
N LEU A 13 -15.64 -15.73 -16.74
CA LEU A 13 -16.91 -15.78 -17.47
C LEU A 13 -17.64 -17.12 -17.25
N ALA A 14 -16.92 -18.23 -17.35
CA ALA A 14 -17.50 -19.56 -17.13
C ALA A 14 -18.07 -19.69 -15.71
N ALA A 15 -17.34 -19.24 -14.70
CA ALA A 15 -17.80 -19.26 -13.32
C ALA A 15 -19.03 -18.35 -13.11
N PHE A 16 -19.03 -17.15 -13.68
CA PHE A 16 -20.15 -16.22 -13.64
C PHE A 16 -21.42 -16.83 -14.24
N PHE A 17 -21.34 -17.32 -15.49
CA PHE A 17 -22.49 -17.92 -16.14
C PHE A 17 -22.92 -19.24 -15.48
N PHE A 18 -21.99 -20.02 -14.96
CA PHE A 18 -22.31 -21.22 -14.20
C PHE A 18 -23.19 -20.88 -12.99
N ILE A 19 -22.83 -19.85 -12.21
CA ILE A 19 -23.64 -19.41 -11.08
C ILE A 19 -25.00 -18.90 -11.53
N LEU A 20 -25.09 -18.07 -12.56
CA LEU A 20 -26.38 -17.54 -13.03
C LEU A 20 -27.32 -18.60 -13.61
N LEU A 21 -26.79 -19.67 -14.18
CA LEU A 21 -27.56 -20.75 -14.78
C LEU A 21 -27.95 -21.87 -13.79
N THR A 22 -27.31 -21.90 -12.61
CA THR A 22 -27.65 -22.86 -11.55
C THR A 22 -28.67 -22.24 -10.59
N PRO A 23 -29.58 -23.07 -10.03
CA PRO A 23 -30.52 -22.62 -9.02
C PRO A 23 -29.76 -22.08 -7.79
N ASN A 24 -30.27 -21.04 -7.17
CA ASN A 24 -29.71 -20.53 -5.92
C ASN A 24 -29.89 -21.57 -4.79
N PRO A 25 -28.98 -21.67 -3.84
CA PRO A 25 -29.15 -22.45 -2.62
C PRO A 25 -30.39 -22.01 -1.84
N ASP A 26 -31.09 -22.94 -1.21
CA ASP A 26 -32.36 -22.69 -0.48
C ASP A 26 -32.22 -21.59 0.60
N SER A 27 -31.03 -21.41 1.16
CA SER A 27 -30.73 -20.43 2.21
C SER A 27 -30.24 -19.07 1.68
N LEU A 28 -30.15 -18.88 0.37
CA LEU A 28 -29.67 -17.62 -0.26
C LEU A 28 -30.67 -17.12 -1.29
N SER A 29 -30.97 -15.81 -1.25
CA SER A 29 -31.89 -15.20 -2.22
C SER A 29 -31.32 -15.24 -3.66
N PRO A 30 -32.17 -15.20 -4.71
CA PRO A 30 -31.69 -15.08 -6.10
C PRO A 30 -30.79 -13.87 -6.32
N ILE A 31 -31.06 -12.74 -5.64
CA ILE A 31 -30.21 -11.54 -5.66
C ILE A 31 -28.85 -11.84 -5.06
N GLY A 32 -28.79 -12.49 -3.90
CA GLY A 32 -27.53 -12.89 -3.27
C GLY A 32 -26.71 -13.84 -4.16
N TRP A 33 -27.40 -14.74 -4.88
CA TRP A 33 -26.74 -15.65 -5.82
C TRP A 33 -26.17 -14.92 -7.04
N ALA A 34 -26.90 -13.93 -7.58
CA ALA A 34 -26.38 -13.08 -8.64
C ALA A 34 -25.14 -12.27 -8.19
N VAL A 35 -25.18 -11.72 -6.95
CA VAL A 35 -24.00 -11.05 -6.36
C VAL A 35 -22.84 -12.01 -6.20
N ALA A 36 -23.06 -13.27 -5.81
CA ALA A 36 -22.00 -14.29 -5.75
C ALA A 36 -21.35 -14.52 -7.13
N GLY A 37 -22.14 -14.55 -8.20
CA GLY A 37 -21.65 -14.66 -9.57
C GLY A 37 -20.73 -13.48 -9.96
N VAL A 38 -21.18 -12.24 -9.70
CA VAL A 38 -20.37 -11.04 -9.98
C VAL A 38 -19.13 -11.02 -9.10
N THR A 39 -19.22 -11.38 -7.82
CA THR A 39 -18.09 -11.47 -6.89
C THR A 39 -17.03 -12.43 -7.40
N LEU A 40 -17.44 -13.62 -7.83
CA LEU A 40 -16.49 -14.63 -8.33
C LEU A 40 -15.84 -14.20 -9.65
N LEU A 41 -16.60 -13.58 -10.57
CA LEU A 41 -16.07 -13.00 -11.79
C LEU A 41 -14.99 -11.96 -11.49
N MET A 42 -15.33 -10.99 -10.63
CA MET A 42 -14.40 -9.90 -10.26
C MET A 42 -13.17 -10.44 -9.55
N ALA A 43 -13.33 -11.38 -8.60
CA ALA A 43 -12.23 -12.00 -7.87
C ALA A 43 -11.25 -12.72 -8.81
N ILE A 44 -11.77 -13.53 -9.75
CA ILE A 44 -10.95 -14.24 -10.72
C ILE A 44 -10.23 -13.26 -11.66
N TRP A 45 -10.92 -12.22 -12.15
CA TRP A 45 -10.32 -11.24 -13.05
C TRP A 45 -9.29 -10.36 -12.34
N TRP A 46 -9.52 -9.98 -11.09
CA TRP A 46 -8.52 -9.27 -10.29
C TRP A 46 -7.30 -10.15 -9.98
N ALA A 47 -7.52 -11.40 -9.55
CA ALA A 47 -6.42 -12.31 -9.21
C ALA A 47 -5.55 -12.67 -10.43
N THR A 48 -6.15 -12.79 -11.61
CA THR A 48 -5.44 -13.15 -12.84
C THR A 48 -5.04 -11.95 -13.69
N GLU A 49 -5.44 -10.73 -13.30
CA GLU A 49 -5.33 -9.53 -14.14
C GLU A 49 -5.76 -9.78 -15.58
N ALA A 50 -6.83 -10.54 -15.75
CA ALA A 50 -7.35 -10.94 -17.06
C ALA A 50 -7.70 -9.73 -17.93
N VAL A 51 -8.22 -8.68 -17.28
CA VAL A 51 -8.39 -7.32 -17.80
C VAL A 51 -7.78 -6.33 -16.80
N PRO A 52 -7.52 -5.07 -17.18
CA PRO A 52 -7.04 -4.07 -16.24
C PRO A 52 -7.94 -3.98 -14.99
N VAL A 53 -7.33 -3.93 -13.82
CA VAL A 53 -8.07 -3.98 -12.54
C VAL A 53 -9.17 -2.91 -12.40
N ALA A 54 -8.91 -1.72 -12.97
CA ALA A 54 -9.90 -0.63 -13.02
C ALA A 54 -11.10 -0.97 -13.92
N VAL A 55 -10.90 -1.73 -15.00
CA VAL A 55 -11.99 -2.16 -15.89
C VAL A 55 -12.88 -3.18 -15.20
N THR A 56 -12.28 -4.14 -14.50
CA THR A 56 -13.02 -5.09 -13.64
C THR A 56 -13.87 -4.34 -12.61
N ALA A 57 -13.34 -3.29 -12.04
CA ALA A 57 -14.02 -2.47 -11.05
C ALA A 57 -15.22 -1.67 -11.58
N LEU A 58 -15.44 -1.60 -12.88
CA LEU A 58 -16.64 -1.00 -13.48
C LEU A 58 -17.80 -2.01 -13.65
N LEU A 59 -17.55 -3.31 -13.43
CA LEU A 59 -18.56 -4.35 -13.57
C LEU A 59 -19.78 -4.13 -12.67
N PRO A 60 -19.68 -3.69 -11.41
CA PRO A 60 -20.82 -3.40 -10.57
C PRO A 60 -21.82 -2.41 -11.20
N LEU A 61 -21.31 -1.34 -11.84
CA LEU A 61 -22.15 -0.34 -12.50
C LEU A 61 -22.99 -0.91 -13.66
N ALA A 62 -22.44 -1.89 -14.36
CA ALA A 62 -23.13 -2.53 -15.48
C ALA A 62 -23.99 -3.70 -15.03
N LEU A 63 -23.40 -4.62 -14.26
CA LEU A 63 -24.03 -5.91 -13.96
C LEU A 63 -25.10 -5.83 -12.85
N PHE A 64 -24.93 -5.01 -11.82
CA PHE A 64 -25.90 -4.96 -10.73
C PHE A 64 -27.27 -4.41 -11.20
N PRO A 65 -27.37 -3.35 -12.00
CA PRO A 65 -28.64 -2.95 -12.57
C PRO A 65 -29.21 -4.01 -13.54
N MET A 66 -28.38 -4.60 -14.40
CA MET A 66 -28.82 -5.62 -15.37
C MET A 66 -29.36 -6.89 -14.69
N LEU A 67 -28.81 -7.27 -13.55
CA LEU A 67 -29.21 -8.43 -12.76
C LEU A 67 -30.26 -8.10 -11.70
N HIS A 68 -30.80 -6.89 -11.72
CA HIS A 68 -31.78 -6.40 -10.73
C HIS A 68 -31.31 -6.52 -9.26
N VAL A 69 -29.99 -6.45 -9.05
CA VAL A 69 -29.40 -6.42 -7.69
C VAL A 69 -29.68 -5.08 -7.03
N THR A 70 -29.45 -3.98 -7.76
CA THR A 70 -29.73 -2.61 -7.33
C THR A 70 -29.85 -1.70 -8.55
N ASP A 71 -30.36 -0.46 -8.39
CA ASP A 71 -30.34 0.52 -9.45
C ASP A 71 -28.94 1.11 -9.71
N PHE A 72 -28.78 1.76 -10.87
CA PHE A 72 -27.49 2.33 -11.28
C PHE A 72 -27.00 3.41 -10.29
N LYS A 73 -27.91 4.23 -9.74
CA LYS A 73 -27.56 5.30 -8.81
C LYS A 73 -26.95 4.73 -7.53
N THR A 74 -27.60 3.73 -6.96
CA THR A 74 -27.13 3.04 -5.76
C THR A 74 -25.80 2.32 -6.00
N ALA A 75 -25.64 1.63 -7.15
CA ALA A 75 -24.38 1.01 -7.53
C ALA A 75 -23.24 2.05 -7.71
N ALA A 76 -23.56 3.29 -8.11
CA ALA A 76 -22.58 4.34 -8.36
C ALA A 76 -22.19 5.15 -7.11
N LEU A 77 -23.02 5.21 -6.07
CA LEU A 77 -22.74 5.95 -4.84
C LEU A 77 -21.37 5.65 -4.22
N PRO A 78 -20.93 4.39 -4.08
CA PRO A 78 -19.64 4.08 -3.50
C PRO A 78 -18.42 4.64 -4.25
N TYR A 79 -18.56 4.97 -5.55
CA TYR A 79 -17.49 5.62 -6.32
C TYR A 79 -17.29 7.11 -5.96
N ALA A 80 -18.19 7.69 -5.19
CA ALA A 80 -18.09 9.03 -4.63
C ALA A 80 -17.72 9.04 -3.13
N ASN A 81 -17.23 7.91 -2.60
CA ASN A 81 -16.84 7.81 -1.19
C ASN A 81 -15.76 8.85 -0.83
N PRO A 82 -15.88 9.58 0.30
CA PRO A 82 -14.91 10.61 0.71
C PRO A 82 -13.46 10.15 0.77
N ASN A 83 -13.21 8.88 1.11
CA ASN A 83 -11.86 8.33 1.16
C ASN A 83 -11.19 8.23 -0.23
N ILE A 84 -11.95 8.18 -1.34
CA ILE A 84 -11.40 8.28 -2.70
C ILE A 84 -10.77 9.65 -2.91
N TYR A 85 -11.39 10.70 -2.39
CA TYR A 85 -10.87 12.08 -2.47
C TYR A 85 -9.71 12.32 -1.52
N LEU A 86 -9.70 11.70 -0.33
CA LEU A 86 -8.53 11.66 0.53
C LEU A 86 -7.30 11.10 -0.21
N PHE A 87 -7.51 9.99 -0.92
CA PHE A 87 -6.45 9.33 -1.67
C PHE A 87 -6.00 10.16 -2.88
N MET A 88 -6.94 10.73 -3.63
CA MET A 88 -6.64 11.63 -4.73
C MET A 88 -5.82 12.84 -4.28
N GLY A 89 -6.23 13.50 -3.20
CA GLY A 89 -5.51 14.63 -2.61
C GLY A 89 -4.12 14.23 -2.11
N GLY A 90 -4.01 13.08 -1.44
CA GLY A 90 -2.73 12.52 -1.00
C GLY A 90 -1.77 12.23 -2.16
N PHE A 91 -2.27 11.70 -3.27
CA PHE A 91 -1.46 11.49 -4.48
C PHE A 91 -1.00 12.80 -5.11
N ILE A 92 -1.84 13.83 -5.14
CA ILE A 92 -1.45 15.16 -5.65
C ILE A 92 -0.37 15.77 -4.74
N LEU A 93 -0.50 15.64 -3.42
CA LEU A 93 0.52 16.06 -2.46
C LEU A 93 1.85 15.34 -2.70
N ALA A 94 1.81 14.02 -2.86
CA ALA A 94 2.98 13.21 -3.17
C ALA A 94 3.65 13.64 -4.48
N LEU A 95 2.86 13.92 -5.51
CA LEU A 95 3.33 14.41 -6.81
C LEU A 95 3.97 15.80 -6.71
N GLY A 96 3.45 16.68 -5.85
CA GLY A 96 4.05 17.99 -5.55
C GLY A 96 5.43 17.85 -4.88
N ILE A 97 5.58 16.93 -3.93
CA ILE A 97 6.86 16.60 -3.29
C ILE A 97 7.84 16.03 -4.33
N GLU A 98 7.36 15.20 -5.24
CA GLU A 98 8.15 14.58 -6.29
C GLU A 98 8.61 15.61 -7.33
N SER A 99 7.70 16.42 -7.85
CA SER A 99 7.99 17.41 -8.90
C SER A 99 8.95 18.51 -8.45
N SER A 100 8.86 18.93 -7.18
CA SER A 100 9.78 19.94 -6.60
C SER A 100 11.19 19.41 -6.34
N GLY A 101 11.39 18.08 -6.31
CA GLY A 101 12.68 17.48 -5.92
C GLY A 101 12.95 17.45 -4.40
N LEU A 102 12.02 17.94 -3.58
CA LEU A 102 12.15 18.00 -2.11
C LEU A 102 12.50 16.63 -1.50
N HIS A 103 11.86 15.54 -1.99
CA HIS A 103 12.12 14.18 -1.54
C HIS A 103 13.57 13.75 -1.72
N LYS A 104 14.24 14.14 -2.83
CA LYS A 104 15.66 13.84 -3.08
C LYS A 104 16.57 14.51 -2.06
N ARG A 105 16.31 15.79 -1.79
CA ARG A 105 17.07 16.57 -0.80
C ARG A 105 16.93 16.00 0.60
N LEU A 106 15.69 15.65 1.00
CA LEU A 106 15.44 15.03 2.31
C LEU A 106 16.17 13.69 2.42
N ALA A 107 16.08 12.85 1.38
CA ALA A 107 16.80 11.58 1.33
C ALA A 107 18.31 11.74 1.53
N LEU A 108 18.96 12.62 0.76
CA LEU A 108 20.40 12.84 0.86
C LEU A 108 20.82 13.40 2.22
N LYS A 109 20.06 14.35 2.79
CA LYS A 109 20.34 14.88 4.14
C LYS A 109 20.27 13.78 5.20
N MET A 110 19.25 12.92 5.15
CA MET A 110 19.13 11.79 6.09
C MET A 110 20.27 10.79 5.91
N LEU A 111 20.62 10.43 4.66
CA LEU A 111 21.70 9.48 4.37
C LEU A 111 23.07 9.98 4.87
N ILE A 112 23.37 11.27 4.71
CA ILE A 112 24.64 11.87 5.19
C ILE A 112 24.74 11.82 6.72
N ALA A 113 23.62 11.87 7.43
CA ALA A 113 23.59 11.83 8.90
C ALA A 113 23.88 10.43 9.48
N ILE A 114 23.82 9.37 8.65
CA ILE A 114 23.98 7.99 9.08
C ILE A 114 25.45 7.58 9.18
N GLY A 115 25.73 6.63 10.06
CA GLY A 115 27.12 6.21 10.34
C GLY A 115 27.75 5.36 9.22
N ASN A 116 29.05 5.11 9.34
CA ASN A 116 29.92 4.59 8.28
C ASN A 116 29.97 3.05 8.15
N SER A 117 29.25 2.22 8.92
CA SER A 117 29.28 0.77 8.67
C SER A 117 28.33 0.36 7.54
N GLY A 118 28.71 -0.63 6.74
CA GLY A 118 27.89 -1.12 5.64
C GLY A 118 26.45 -1.48 6.06
N ALA A 119 26.29 -2.15 7.20
CA ALA A 119 24.97 -2.45 7.74
C ALA A 119 24.19 -1.19 8.15
N LYS A 120 24.86 -0.15 8.69
CA LYS A 120 24.23 1.14 8.99
C LYS A 120 23.83 1.88 7.72
N LEU A 121 24.65 1.80 6.65
CA LEU A 121 24.26 2.35 5.35
C LEU A 121 22.96 1.71 4.82
N VAL A 122 22.89 0.38 4.84
CA VAL A 122 21.63 -0.33 4.48
C VAL A 122 20.48 0.14 5.34
N GLY A 123 20.65 0.18 6.67
CA GLY A 123 19.61 0.67 7.60
C GLY A 123 19.20 2.11 7.34
N GLY A 124 20.16 2.94 6.93
CA GLY A 124 19.92 4.32 6.54
C GLY A 124 19.07 4.45 5.29
N PHE A 125 19.40 3.72 4.25
CA PHE A 125 18.58 3.67 3.05
C PHE A 125 17.18 3.13 3.34
N MET A 126 17.06 2.11 4.20
CA MET A 126 15.78 1.58 4.64
C MET A 126 14.97 2.64 5.41
N LEU A 127 15.59 3.34 6.37
CA LEU A 127 14.92 4.39 7.13
C LEU A 127 14.42 5.52 6.23
N VAL A 128 15.27 5.98 5.31
CA VAL A 128 14.91 7.02 4.33
C VAL A 128 13.78 6.55 3.42
N SER A 129 13.90 5.33 2.88
CA SER A 129 12.88 4.74 2.02
C SER A 129 11.53 4.66 2.74
N ALA A 130 11.50 4.13 3.96
CA ALA A 130 10.28 4.04 4.75
C ALA A 130 9.69 5.42 5.07
N SER A 131 10.52 6.38 5.52
CA SER A 131 10.05 7.72 5.90
C SER A 131 9.44 8.49 4.73
N ILE A 132 10.01 8.37 3.53
CA ILE A 132 9.47 9.01 2.33
C ILE A 132 8.22 8.27 1.87
N SER A 133 8.25 6.95 1.89
CA SER A 133 7.14 6.12 1.41
C SER A 133 5.88 6.17 2.29
N MET A 134 5.97 6.71 3.50
CA MET A 134 4.79 7.06 4.30
C MET A 134 3.88 8.09 3.60
N TRP A 135 4.45 8.92 2.72
CA TRP A 135 3.80 10.09 2.14
C TRP A 135 3.82 10.10 0.61
N VAL A 136 4.79 9.41 0.02
CA VAL A 136 5.01 9.33 -1.42
C VAL A 136 4.85 7.88 -1.85
N MET A 137 4.33 7.62 -3.03
CA MET A 137 4.14 6.26 -3.56
C MET A 137 5.43 5.43 -3.46
N ASN A 138 5.30 4.17 -3.05
CA ASN A 138 6.40 3.21 -2.92
C ASN A 138 7.24 3.12 -4.21
N THR A 139 6.58 3.18 -5.37
CA THR A 139 7.21 3.17 -6.70
C THR A 139 8.15 4.35 -6.90
N SER A 140 7.66 5.58 -6.67
CA SER A 140 8.44 6.81 -6.83
C SER A 140 9.61 6.86 -5.86
N THR A 141 9.37 6.46 -4.60
CA THR A 141 10.42 6.36 -3.58
C THR A 141 11.55 5.42 -4.03
N THR A 142 11.20 4.24 -4.53
CA THR A 142 12.18 3.25 -4.98
C THR A 142 12.92 3.71 -6.23
N LEU A 143 12.22 4.27 -7.23
CA LEU A 143 12.85 4.82 -8.45
C LEU A 143 13.85 5.93 -8.13
N MET A 144 13.56 6.77 -7.13
CA MET A 144 14.46 7.84 -6.70
C MET A 144 15.69 7.30 -5.97
N LEU A 145 15.51 6.32 -5.06
CA LEU A 145 16.61 5.82 -4.23
C LEU A 145 17.49 4.81 -4.96
N LEU A 146 16.99 4.12 -5.97
CA LEU A 146 17.76 3.13 -6.71
C LEU A 146 19.05 3.68 -7.33
N PRO A 147 19.05 4.80 -8.10
CA PRO A 147 20.29 5.37 -8.64
C PRO A 147 21.28 5.79 -7.56
N ILE A 148 20.78 6.34 -6.45
CA ILE A 148 21.64 6.72 -5.30
C ILE A 148 22.27 5.48 -4.66
N GLY A 149 21.46 4.43 -4.47
CA GLY A 149 21.92 3.15 -3.95
C GLY A 149 22.97 2.49 -4.84
N LEU A 150 22.77 2.49 -6.16
CA LEU A 150 23.73 1.95 -7.13
C LEU A 150 25.05 2.75 -7.12
N ALA A 151 24.98 4.08 -7.04
CA ALA A 151 26.17 4.93 -6.93
C ALA A 151 26.96 4.64 -5.65
N VAL A 152 26.27 4.42 -4.53
CA VAL A 152 26.91 4.02 -3.25
C VAL A 152 27.52 2.62 -3.37
N CYS A 153 26.86 1.67 -4.01
CA CYS A 153 27.40 0.33 -4.26
C CYS A 153 28.72 0.41 -5.07
N SER A 154 28.77 1.22 -6.12
CA SER A 154 29.97 1.43 -6.94
C SER A 154 31.10 2.07 -6.12
N SER A 155 30.80 3.15 -5.40
CA SER A 155 31.79 3.83 -4.55
C SER A 155 32.40 2.89 -3.49
N VAL A 156 31.56 2.12 -2.81
CA VAL A 156 32.01 1.13 -1.82
C VAL A 156 32.88 0.07 -2.46
N ALA A 157 32.51 -0.43 -3.65
CA ALA A 157 33.28 -1.46 -4.35
C ALA A 157 34.67 -0.97 -4.82
N GLU A 158 34.80 0.31 -5.12
CA GLU A 158 36.06 0.92 -5.56
C GLU A 158 36.98 1.33 -4.41
N THR A 159 36.40 1.69 -3.26
CA THR A 159 37.15 2.33 -2.17
C THR A 159 37.55 1.37 -1.03
N ILE A 160 36.96 0.18 -0.97
CA ILE A 160 37.28 -0.78 0.10
C ILE A 160 38.36 -1.74 -0.39
N PRO A 161 39.57 -1.74 0.24
CA PRO A 161 40.63 -2.69 -0.09
C PRO A 161 40.19 -4.14 0.18
N ASN A 162 40.54 -5.06 -0.72
CA ASN A 162 40.28 -6.51 -0.60
C ASN A 162 38.80 -6.87 -0.43
N PHE A 163 37.88 -6.05 -0.96
CA PHE A 163 36.45 -6.32 -0.91
C PHE A 163 36.11 -7.57 -1.73
N SER A 164 35.80 -8.66 -1.05
CA SER A 164 35.53 -9.93 -1.71
C SER A 164 34.27 -9.88 -2.56
N ALA A 165 34.21 -10.68 -3.64
CA ALA A 165 33.02 -10.76 -4.50
C ALA A 165 31.73 -11.12 -3.71
N LYS A 166 31.88 -11.96 -2.65
CA LYS A 166 30.77 -12.34 -1.79
C LYS A 166 30.27 -11.17 -0.92
N GLU A 167 31.17 -10.43 -0.31
CA GLU A 167 30.83 -9.26 0.51
C GLU A 167 30.19 -8.17 -0.33
N ARG A 168 30.74 -7.92 -1.54
CA ARG A 168 30.16 -7.02 -2.51
C ARG A 168 28.74 -7.44 -2.87
N LYS A 169 28.53 -8.70 -3.24
CA LYS A 169 27.20 -9.23 -3.59
C LYS A 169 26.22 -9.10 -2.43
N ASN A 170 26.65 -9.46 -1.20
CA ASN A 170 25.81 -9.33 -0.01
C ASN A 170 25.39 -7.88 0.22
N PHE A 171 26.32 -6.94 0.12
CA PHE A 171 26.02 -5.52 0.30
C PHE A 171 25.07 -4.97 -0.78
N GLU A 172 25.39 -5.23 -2.06
CA GLU A 172 24.53 -4.81 -3.19
C GLU A 172 23.10 -5.36 -3.02
N THR A 173 23.00 -6.66 -2.71
CA THR A 173 21.69 -7.33 -2.50
C THR A 173 20.96 -6.74 -1.29
N SER A 174 21.62 -6.59 -0.15
CA SER A 174 21.02 -6.04 1.07
C SER A 174 20.53 -4.61 0.88
N LEU A 175 21.30 -3.79 0.18
CA LEU A 175 20.95 -2.39 -0.05
C LEU A 175 19.76 -2.25 -0.98
N LEU A 176 19.76 -2.95 -2.11
CA LEU A 176 18.69 -2.86 -3.10
C LEU A 176 17.38 -3.44 -2.57
N LEU A 177 17.42 -4.62 -1.96
CA LEU A 177 16.24 -5.21 -1.31
C LEU A 177 15.77 -4.37 -0.14
N GLY A 178 16.70 -3.82 0.65
CA GLY A 178 16.39 -2.92 1.75
C GLY A 178 15.59 -1.69 1.31
N ILE A 179 15.95 -1.07 0.19
CA ILE A 179 15.23 0.07 -0.39
C ILE A 179 13.79 -0.35 -0.75
N ALA A 180 13.62 -1.45 -1.50
CA ALA A 180 12.30 -1.88 -1.97
C ALA A 180 11.38 -2.32 -0.82
N TYR A 181 11.89 -3.13 0.09
CA TYR A 181 11.11 -3.64 1.22
C TYR A 181 10.73 -2.52 2.20
N ALA A 182 11.67 -1.61 2.46
CA ALA A 182 11.41 -0.46 3.33
C ALA A 182 10.38 0.51 2.71
N ALA A 183 10.32 0.65 1.39
CA ALA A 183 9.26 1.40 0.73
C ALA A 183 7.88 0.79 1.01
N SER A 184 7.73 -0.52 0.87
CA SER A 184 6.47 -1.23 1.16
C SER A 184 6.11 -1.16 2.64
N ILE A 185 7.08 -1.35 3.54
CA ILE A 185 6.89 -1.24 4.99
C ILE A 185 6.48 0.19 5.39
N GLY A 186 7.16 1.21 4.86
CA GLY A 186 6.83 2.62 5.11
C GLY A 186 5.42 3.00 4.67
N GLY A 187 5.00 2.49 3.51
CA GLY A 187 3.66 2.71 2.99
C GLY A 187 2.53 2.25 3.93
N MET A 188 2.75 1.25 4.77
CA MET A 188 1.77 0.80 5.76
C MET A 188 1.52 1.81 6.89
N SER A 189 2.43 2.77 7.11
CA SER A 189 2.42 3.67 8.27
C SER A 189 1.29 4.68 8.27
N THR A 190 0.85 5.14 7.10
CA THR A 190 -0.20 6.18 6.96
C THR A 190 -1.30 5.74 6.00
N LEU A 191 -2.44 6.42 6.04
CA LEU A 191 -3.54 6.13 5.11
C LEU A 191 -3.15 6.34 3.65
N VAL A 192 -2.37 7.37 3.35
CA VAL A 192 -1.99 7.75 1.98
C VAL A 192 -0.75 7.02 1.47
N GLY A 193 -0.02 6.30 2.32
CA GLY A 193 1.23 5.64 1.95
C GLY A 193 1.05 4.47 0.98
N THR A 194 -0.06 3.72 1.10
CA THR A 194 -0.37 2.62 0.16
C THR A 194 -1.87 2.44 -0.01
N ALA A 195 -2.28 2.04 -1.22
CA ALA A 195 -3.68 1.89 -1.60
C ALA A 195 -4.50 0.92 -0.71
N PRO A 196 -3.99 -0.25 -0.29
CA PRO A 196 -4.70 -1.13 0.63
C PRO A 196 -5.26 -0.45 1.88
N ASN A 197 -4.52 0.49 2.48
CA ASN A 197 -4.93 1.16 3.71
C ASN A 197 -6.23 1.94 3.53
N ILE A 198 -6.33 2.71 2.45
CA ILE A 198 -7.50 3.54 2.18
C ILE A 198 -8.70 2.69 1.74
N ILE A 199 -8.46 1.64 0.94
CA ILE A 199 -9.50 0.66 0.57
C ILE A 199 -10.13 0.08 1.83
N PHE A 200 -9.31 -0.29 2.81
CA PHE A 200 -9.78 -0.80 4.09
C PHE A 200 -10.64 0.23 4.84
N VAL A 201 -10.15 1.46 4.99
CA VAL A 201 -10.88 2.50 5.75
C VAL A 201 -12.22 2.82 5.10
N GLY A 202 -12.25 2.95 3.76
CA GLY A 202 -13.51 3.14 3.04
C GLY A 202 -14.45 1.95 3.18
N PHE A 203 -13.93 0.72 3.11
CA PHE A 203 -14.73 -0.49 3.28
C PHE A 203 -15.35 -0.58 4.68
N ILE A 204 -14.56 -0.37 5.72
CA ILE A 204 -15.03 -0.45 7.12
C ILE A 204 -16.06 0.64 7.41
N GLN A 205 -15.86 1.85 6.90
CA GLN A 205 -16.79 2.95 7.06
C GLN A 205 -18.11 2.68 6.32
N GLU A 206 -18.04 2.29 5.04
CA GLU A 206 -19.23 2.06 4.21
C GLU A 206 -20.04 0.86 4.66
N THR A 207 -19.37 -0.23 5.08
CA THR A 207 -20.04 -1.50 5.37
C THR A 207 -20.46 -1.63 6.83
N TYR A 208 -19.67 -1.07 7.75
CA TYR A 208 -19.87 -1.27 9.20
C TYR A 208 -20.06 0.04 9.97
N GLY A 209 -20.00 1.20 9.32
CA GLY A 209 -20.16 2.50 9.95
C GLY A 209 -19.02 2.89 10.90
N ILE A 210 -17.86 2.21 10.83
CA ILE A 210 -16.72 2.47 11.70
C ILE A 210 -15.81 3.50 11.03
N GLU A 211 -15.67 4.67 11.63
CA GLU A 211 -14.76 5.71 11.16
C GLU A 211 -13.36 5.51 11.73
N ILE A 212 -12.37 5.47 10.83
CA ILE A 212 -10.95 5.38 11.18
C ILE A 212 -10.26 6.66 10.71
N SER A 213 -9.82 7.47 11.68
CA SER A 213 -9.11 8.71 11.37
C SER A 213 -7.68 8.44 10.89
N PHE A 214 -7.08 9.45 10.26
CA PHE A 214 -5.68 9.41 9.84
C PHE A 214 -4.73 9.08 11.01
N VAL A 215 -4.97 9.69 12.17
CA VAL A 215 -4.17 9.47 13.38
C VAL A 215 -4.39 8.08 13.98
N ASP A 216 -5.63 7.58 13.98
CA ASP A 216 -5.90 6.24 14.52
C ASP A 216 -5.21 5.17 13.70
N TRP A 217 -5.21 5.31 12.36
CA TRP A 217 -4.41 4.43 11.51
C TRP A 217 -2.91 4.51 11.85
N MET A 218 -2.36 5.71 12.04
CA MET A 218 -0.94 5.89 12.38
C MET A 218 -0.58 5.26 13.72
N LYS A 219 -1.47 5.24 14.72
CA LYS A 219 -1.24 4.56 16.00
C LYS A 219 -1.00 3.06 15.83
N LEU A 220 -1.57 2.43 14.80
CA LEU A 220 -1.34 1.04 14.45
C LEU A 220 -0.17 0.90 13.46
N GLY A 221 -0.19 1.66 12.37
CA GLY A 221 0.71 1.48 11.23
C GLY A 221 2.15 1.88 11.52
N VAL A 222 2.37 2.99 12.24
CA VAL A 222 3.74 3.48 12.55
C VAL A 222 4.50 2.53 13.48
N PRO A 223 3.95 2.07 14.62
CA PRO A 223 4.65 1.11 15.47
C PRO A 223 4.93 -0.21 14.76
N LEU A 224 3.99 -0.73 13.96
CA LEU A 224 4.19 -1.93 13.15
C LEU A 224 5.35 -1.74 12.16
N ALA A 225 5.33 -0.63 11.41
CA ALA A 225 6.37 -0.33 10.43
C ALA A 225 7.76 -0.19 11.08
N ILE A 226 7.87 0.45 12.23
CA ILE A 226 9.13 0.58 12.97
C ILE A 226 9.68 -0.80 13.35
N LEU A 227 8.86 -1.66 13.95
CA LEU A 227 9.29 -3.00 14.35
C LEU A 227 9.64 -3.86 13.13
N MET A 228 8.81 -3.80 12.09
CA MET A 228 9.02 -4.56 10.87
C MET A 228 10.28 -4.09 10.13
N LEU A 229 10.54 -2.77 10.09
CA LEU A 229 11.74 -2.19 9.49
C LEU A 229 13.01 -2.64 10.23
N GLY A 230 12.99 -2.59 11.57
CA GLY A 230 14.09 -3.04 12.42
C GLY A 230 14.37 -4.54 12.26
N ALA A 231 13.32 -5.36 12.30
CA ALA A 231 13.43 -6.81 12.12
C ALA A 231 13.92 -7.16 10.70
N SER A 232 13.41 -6.48 9.67
CA SER A 232 13.83 -6.64 8.28
C SER A 232 15.29 -6.26 8.08
N TRP A 233 15.72 -5.12 8.63
CA TRP A 233 17.11 -4.70 8.60
C TRP A 233 18.03 -5.74 9.23
N TYR A 234 17.67 -6.23 10.42
CA TYR A 234 18.43 -7.25 11.12
C TYR A 234 18.50 -8.56 10.32
N ALA A 235 17.36 -9.05 9.83
CA ALA A 235 17.28 -10.26 9.03
C ALA A 235 18.13 -10.16 7.77
N ILE A 236 18.02 -9.08 7.01
CA ILE A 236 18.76 -8.91 5.75
C ILE A 236 20.25 -8.76 6.01
N THR A 237 20.66 -7.88 6.94
CA THR A 237 22.09 -7.50 7.11
C THR A 237 22.90 -8.37 8.04
N LYS A 238 22.23 -9.23 8.84
CA LYS A 238 22.92 -10.10 9.83
C LYS A 238 22.70 -11.57 9.57
N ILE A 239 21.56 -11.98 9.02
CA ILE A 239 21.20 -13.39 8.85
C ILE A 239 21.34 -13.83 7.39
N VAL A 240 20.62 -13.16 6.47
CA VAL A 240 20.48 -13.62 5.08
C VAL A 240 21.68 -13.23 4.22
N TYR A 241 22.06 -11.95 4.28
CA TYR A 241 23.18 -11.35 3.54
C TYR A 241 24.07 -10.53 4.50
N PRO A 242 24.90 -11.17 5.32
CA PRO A 242 25.73 -10.48 6.31
C PRO A 242 26.62 -9.40 5.68
N VAL A 243 26.61 -8.20 6.29
CA VAL A 243 27.36 -7.02 5.85
C VAL A 243 28.29 -6.57 6.98
N HIS A 244 29.62 -6.71 6.79
CA HIS A 244 30.63 -6.56 7.86
C HIS A 244 31.78 -5.62 7.49
N PHE A 245 31.53 -4.51 6.78
CA PHE A 245 32.58 -3.58 6.44
C PHE A 245 32.32 -2.17 7.01
N ILE A 246 33.34 -1.35 7.03
CA ILE A 246 33.26 0.08 7.32
C ILE A 246 33.42 0.83 6.01
N ALA A 247 32.43 1.66 5.65
CA ALA A 247 32.46 2.47 4.44
C ALA A 247 33.53 3.55 4.56
N SER A 248 34.12 3.88 3.44
CA SER A 248 35.14 4.92 3.33
C SER A 248 34.58 6.33 3.48
N VAL A 249 35.49 7.29 3.69
CA VAL A 249 35.14 8.72 3.73
C VAL A 249 34.62 9.21 2.37
N GLU A 250 35.14 8.61 1.29
CA GLU A 250 34.76 8.91 -0.10
C GLU A 250 33.27 8.66 -0.37
N THR A 251 32.71 7.57 0.16
CA THR A 251 31.27 7.30 0.03
C THR A 251 30.42 8.43 0.64
N LYS A 252 30.83 8.94 1.79
CA LYS A 252 30.13 10.07 2.43
C LYS A 252 30.33 11.38 1.66
N LEU A 253 31.52 11.57 1.09
CA LEU A 253 31.82 12.74 0.24
C LEU A 253 30.94 12.70 -1.04
N GLN A 254 30.77 11.54 -1.65
CA GLN A 254 29.90 11.38 -2.81
C GLN A 254 28.44 11.79 -2.50
N LEU A 255 27.87 11.34 -1.38
CA LEU A 255 26.53 11.76 -0.95
C LEU A 255 26.46 13.28 -0.73
N ARG A 256 27.51 13.88 -0.15
CA ARG A 256 27.59 15.33 0.02
C ARG A 256 27.66 16.07 -1.31
N ASN A 257 28.45 15.58 -2.27
CA ASN A 257 28.54 16.15 -3.61
C ASN A 257 27.17 16.11 -4.29
N MET A 258 26.47 14.96 -4.25
CA MET A 258 25.11 14.86 -4.78
C MET A 258 24.13 15.86 -4.12
N LEU A 259 24.28 16.14 -2.82
CA LEU A 259 23.47 17.17 -2.14
C LEU A 259 23.87 18.58 -2.58
N THR A 260 25.18 18.85 -2.77
CA THR A 260 25.69 20.14 -3.23
C THR A 260 25.25 20.43 -4.66
N ASP A 261 25.22 19.41 -5.53
CA ASP A 261 24.76 19.53 -6.92
C ASP A 261 23.28 19.92 -7.03
N LEU A 262 22.47 19.64 -6.00
CA LEU A 262 21.09 20.14 -5.91
C LEU A 262 21.02 21.66 -5.62
N GLY A 263 22.14 22.30 -5.27
CA GLY A 263 22.17 23.70 -4.89
C GLY A 263 21.48 24.02 -3.56
N PRO A 264 21.20 25.29 -3.26
CA PRO A 264 20.44 25.70 -2.09
C PRO A 264 18.99 25.25 -2.16
N LEU A 265 18.30 25.29 -1.02
CA LEU A 265 16.86 24.95 -0.96
C LEU A 265 16.06 25.94 -1.83
N GLY A 266 15.48 25.41 -2.93
CA GLY A 266 14.72 26.18 -3.90
C GLY A 266 13.44 26.79 -3.31
N ARG A 267 12.89 27.81 -3.96
CA ARG A 267 11.63 28.43 -3.51
C ARG A 267 10.46 27.46 -3.63
N ASP A 268 10.42 26.66 -4.68
CA ASP A 268 9.36 25.67 -4.89
C ASP A 268 9.45 24.54 -3.85
N GLU A 269 10.65 24.06 -3.54
CA GLU A 269 10.86 23.11 -2.44
C GLU A 269 10.35 23.65 -1.10
N LYS A 270 10.57 24.94 -0.79
CA LYS A 270 10.08 25.60 0.43
C LYS A 270 8.56 25.68 0.46
N LYS A 271 7.93 26.10 -0.66
CA LYS A 271 6.46 26.20 -0.77
C LYS A 271 5.82 24.84 -0.57
N VAL A 272 6.33 23.81 -1.24
CA VAL A 272 5.86 22.44 -1.11
C VAL A 272 6.04 21.91 0.32
N LEU A 273 7.20 22.18 0.94
CA LEU A 273 7.45 21.81 2.34
C LEU A 273 6.44 22.45 3.29
N ILE A 274 6.12 23.73 3.10
CA ILE A 274 5.14 24.46 3.92
C ILE A 274 3.75 23.84 3.75
N ILE A 275 3.28 23.68 2.50
CA ILE A 275 1.96 23.09 2.21
C ILE A 275 1.85 21.70 2.83
N PHE A 276 2.87 20.86 2.60
CA PHE A 276 2.88 19.51 3.15
C PHE A 276 2.90 19.51 4.68
N SER A 277 3.71 20.36 5.31
CA SER A 277 3.77 20.47 6.77
C SER A 277 2.43 20.95 7.36
N MET A 278 1.76 21.88 6.68
CA MET A 278 0.42 22.33 7.08
C MET A 278 -0.62 21.20 6.97
N ALA A 279 -0.62 20.44 5.86
CA ALA A 279 -1.53 19.31 5.68
C ALA A 279 -1.28 18.22 6.74
N ALA A 280 -0.02 17.82 6.96
CA ALA A 280 0.35 16.84 7.97
C ALA A 280 -0.05 17.30 9.39
N SER A 281 0.20 18.56 9.72
CA SER A 281 -0.22 19.15 11.01
C SER A 281 -1.74 19.19 11.14
N ALA A 282 -2.46 19.54 10.07
CA ALA A 282 -3.91 19.55 10.08
C ALA A 282 -4.50 18.15 10.32
N TRP A 283 -3.94 17.11 9.69
CA TRP A 283 -4.34 15.72 9.97
C TRP A 283 -4.04 15.31 11.40
N MET A 284 -2.85 15.64 11.93
CA MET A 284 -2.46 15.27 13.30
C MET A 284 -3.30 15.97 14.38
N PHE A 285 -3.68 17.21 14.14
CA PHE A 285 -4.42 18.03 15.10
C PHE A 285 -5.90 18.24 14.73
N ARG A 286 -6.44 17.42 13.79
CA ARG A 286 -7.81 17.58 13.30
C ARG A 286 -8.85 17.67 14.41
N THR A 287 -8.80 16.77 15.38
CA THR A 287 -9.71 16.76 16.53
C THR A 287 -9.64 18.03 17.40
N LEU A 288 -8.48 18.67 17.48
CA LEU A 288 -8.32 19.95 18.17
C LEU A 288 -8.85 21.11 17.29
N LEU A 289 -8.61 21.07 15.99
CA LEU A 289 -9.06 22.08 15.05
C LEU A 289 -10.58 22.08 14.88
N ASP A 290 -11.23 20.94 14.98
CA ASP A 290 -12.70 20.79 14.89
C ASP A 290 -13.43 21.53 16.04
N ASN A 291 -12.76 21.80 17.17
CA ASN A 291 -13.30 22.59 18.26
C ASN A 291 -13.34 24.10 17.94
N PHE A 292 -12.69 24.58 16.88
CA PHE A 292 -12.77 25.96 16.44
C PHE A 292 -13.93 26.12 15.44
N VAL A 293 -14.92 26.91 15.78
CA VAL A 293 -16.16 27.12 14.98
C VAL A 293 -15.92 27.34 13.48
N PRO A 294 -14.91 28.12 13.01
CA PRO A 294 -14.66 28.29 11.58
C PRO A 294 -14.11 27.03 10.87
N LEU A 295 -13.64 26.03 11.63
CA LEU A 295 -13.03 24.79 11.11
C LEU A 295 -13.84 23.55 11.49
N SER A 296 -15.01 23.74 12.13
CA SER A 296 -15.93 22.65 12.44
C SER A 296 -16.43 22.02 11.13
N GLY A 297 -16.30 20.71 11.03
CA GLY A 297 -16.57 19.95 9.79
C GLY A 297 -15.34 19.71 8.90
N LEU A 298 -14.14 20.01 9.40
CA LEU A 298 -12.91 19.69 8.71
C LEU A 298 -12.73 18.16 8.68
N THR A 299 -12.68 17.57 7.48
CA THR A 299 -12.46 16.14 7.26
C THR A 299 -11.04 15.86 6.75
N ASP A 300 -10.55 14.62 6.92
CA ASP A 300 -9.24 14.22 6.38
C ASP A 300 -9.20 14.38 4.86
N ALA A 301 -10.30 14.07 4.16
CA ALA A 301 -10.43 14.29 2.73
C ALA A 301 -10.43 15.79 2.37
N GLY A 302 -11.11 16.62 3.16
CA GLY A 302 -11.12 18.07 2.97
C GLY A 302 -9.72 18.69 3.09
N ILE A 303 -8.94 18.27 4.09
CA ILE A 303 -7.53 18.67 4.26
C ILE A 303 -6.71 18.28 3.04
N ALA A 304 -6.83 17.03 2.57
CA ALA A 304 -6.11 16.53 1.42
C ALA A 304 -6.40 17.33 0.16
N ILE A 305 -7.69 17.56 -0.13
CA ILE A 305 -8.12 18.32 -1.32
C ILE A 305 -7.70 19.78 -1.25
N PHE A 306 -7.86 20.45 -0.09
CA PHE A 306 -7.43 21.84 0.06
C PHE A 306 -5.93 22.00 -0.16
N ALA A 307 -5.12 21.12 0.42
CA ALA A 307 -3.67 21.10 0.21
C ALA A 307 -3.31 20.79 -1.25
N ALA A 308 -4.00 19.84 -1.89
CA ALA A 308 -3.80 19.53 -3.29
C ALA A 308 -4.14 20.72 -4.22
N LEU A 309 -5.25 21.40 -3.98
CA LEU A 309 -5.65 22.58 -4.76
C LEU A 309 -4.62 23.71 -4.66
N SER A 310 -3.98 23.88 -3.49
CA SER A 310 -2.97 24.94 -3.31
C SER A 310 -1.81 24.82 -4.31
N PHE A 311 -1.46 23.63 -4.78
CA PHE A 311 -0.41 23.46 -5.79
C PHE A 311 -0.76 24.04 -7.17
N PHE A 312 -2.06 24.17 -7.49
CA PHE A 312 -2.53 24.70 -8.76
C PHE A 312 -2.78 26.23 -8.74
N PHE A 313 -2.63 26.87 -7.58
CA PHE A 313 -2.82 28.32 -7.42
C PHE A 313 -1.55 29.05 -7.01
N ILE A 314 -0.55 28.32 -6.49
CA ILE A 314 0.70 28.91 -6.03
C ILE A 314 1.70 28.88 -7.18
N PRO A 315 2.14 30.05 -7.69
CA PRO A 315 3.06 30.10 -8.82
C PRO A 315 4.42 29.48 -8.48
N SER A 316 5.01 28.77 -9.44
CA SER A 316 6.37 28.24 -9.39
C SER A 316 7.39 29.38 -9.46
N GLU A 317 8.65 29.09 -9.09
CA GLU A 317 9.76 30.03 -9.23
C GLU A 317 9.97 30.51 -10.67
N ASN A 318 9.66 29.67 -11.64
CA ASN A 318 9.77 29.98 -13.07
C ASN A 318 8.68 30.93 -13.60
N ALA A 319 7.78 31.43 -12.76
CA ALA A 319 6.70 32.40 -13.07
C ALA A 319 5.81 32.10 -14.30
N LYS A 320 6.06 30.99 -15.02
CA LYS A 320 5.29 30.58 -16.20
C LYS A 320 4.26 29.48 -15.91
N THR A 321 4.41 28.82 -14.77
CA THR A 321 3.54 27.69 -14.34
C THR A 321 3.32 27.79 -12.84
N ASP A 322 2.28 27.11 -12.34
CA ASP A 322 2.07 26.87 -10.92
C ASP A 322 2.98 25.74 -10.41
N LEU A 323 2.98 25.48 -9.09
CA LEU A 323 3.77 24.40 -8.46
C LEU A 323 3.48 23.04 -9.07
N LEU A 324 2.23 22.83 -9.52
CA LEU A 324 1.79 21.63 -10.24
C LEU A 324 0.86 22.03 -11.38
N THR A 325 1.01 21.40 -12.55
CA THR A 325 0.10 21.55 -13.66
C THR A 325 -0.89 20.39 -13.74
N TRP A 326 -2.04 20.60 -14.36
CA TRP A 326 -3.02 19.52 -14.58
C TRP A 326 -2.43 18.38 -15.44
N GLU A 327 -1.55 18.69 -16.37
CA GLU A 327 -0.84 17.67 -17.18
C GLU A 327 0.01 16.75 -16.31
N GLN A 328 0.65 17.28 -15.26
CA GLN A 328 1.38 16.47 -14.29
C GLN A 328 0.41 15.63 -13.46
N ALA A 329 -0.72 16.20 -13.04
CA ALA A 329 -1.77 15.47 -12.30
C ALA A 329 -2.41 14.33 -13.12
N ASN A 330 -2.42 14.43 -14.46
CA ASN A 330 -2.88 13.33 -15.33
C ASN A 330 -2.03 12.05 -15.17
N LYS A 331 -0.83 12.13 -14.62
CA LYS A 331 0.03 10.97 -14.32
C LYS A 331 -0.41 10.19 -13.08
N LEU A 332 -1.37 10.70 -12.33
CA LEU A 332 -1.93 10.00 -11.18
C LEU A 332 -2.52 8.65 -11.62
N PRO A 333 -2.45 7.64 -10.75
CA PRO A 333 -3.02 6.33 -11.06
C PRO A 333 -4.56 6.35 -10.91
N TRP A 334 -5.26 7.08 -11.79
CA TRP A 334 -6.72 7.24 -11.80
C TRP A 334 -7.47 5.91 -11.72
N GLY A 335 -6.89 4.86 -12.31
CA GLY A 335 -7.45 3.51 -12.25
C GLY A 335 -7.59 2.96 -10.83
N LEU A 336 -6.76 3.40 -9.89
CA LEU A 336 -6.87 2.99 -8.48
C LEU A 336 -8.10 3.63 -7.81
N LEU A 337 -8.46 4.86 -8.18
CA LEU A 337 -9.65 5.52 -7.64
C LEU A 337 -10.92 4.80 -8.11
N VAL A 338 -10.96 4.40 -9.39
CA VAL A 338 -12.04 3.58 -9.95
C VAL A 338 -12.11 2.20 -9.29
N LEU A 339 -10.94 1.56 -9.09
CA LEU A 339 -10.85 0.25 -8.42
C LEU A 339 -11.43 0.29 -7.01
N PHE A 340 -11.14 1.36 -6.29
CA PHE A 340 -11.66 1.59 -4.95
C PHE A 340 -13.21 1.66 -4.96
N GLY A 341 -13.78 2.49 -5.84
CA GLY A 341 -15.24 2.60 -5.98
C GLY A 341 -15.92 1.27 -6.31
N GLY A 342 -15.32 0.48 -7.23
CA GLY A 342 -15.84 -0.84 -7.60
C GLY A 342 -15.78 -1.85 -6.47
N GLY A 343 -14.70 -1.83 -5.68
CA GLY A 343 -14.57 -2.66 -4.48
C GLY A 343 -15.62 -2.35 -3.42
N LEU A 344 -15.86 -1.05 -3.17
CA LEU A 344 -16.91 -0.63 -2.24
C LEU A 344 -18.32 -0.97 -2.73
N SER A 345 -18.60 -0.80 -4.04
CA SER A 345 -19.89 -1.15 -4.62
C SER A 345 -20.17 -2.65 -4.51
N LEU A 346 -19.14 -3.48 -4.74
CA LEU A 346 -19.22 -4.92 -4.52
C LEU A 346 -19.49 -5.26 -3.05
N ALA A 347 -18.74 -4.65 -2.13
CA ALA A 347 -18.86 -4.87 -0.70
C ALA A 347 -20.27 -4.50 -0.18
N ALA A 348 -20.80 -3.36 -0.57
CA ALA A 348 -22.16 -2.93 -0.23
C ALA A 348 -23.21 -3.93 -0.72
N SER A 349 -23.03 -4.46 -1.93
CA SER A 349 -23.94 -5.48 -2.48
C SER A 349 -23.83 -6.84 -1.79
N ILE A 350 -22.63 -7.27 -1.38
CA ILE A 350 -22.44 -8.48 -0.56
C ILE A 350 -23.17 -8.36 0.78
N GLY A 351 -23.10 -7.18 1.41
CA GLY A 351 -23.80 -6.91 2.66
C GLY A 351 -25.32 -6.91 2.51
N SER A 352 -25.84 -6.11 1.56
CA SER A 352 -27.29 -5.90 1.39
C SER A 352 -28.03 -7.11 0.80
N SER A 353 -27.37 -7.96 0.02
CA SER A 353 -27.99 -9.15 -0.60
C SER A 353 -28.09 -10.37 0.30
N GLY A 354 -27.48 -10.33 1.50
CA GLY A 354 -27.40 -11.46 2.43
C GLY A 354 -26.31 -12.49 2.08
N LEU A 355 -25.55 -12.28 0.99
CA LEU A 355 -24.45 -13.17 0.59
C LEU A 355 -23.39 -13.30 1.70
N GLY A 356 -23.04 -12.19 2.35
CA GLY A 356 -22.07 -12.19 3.46
C GLY A 356 -22.51 -13.09 4.62
N GLY A 357 -23.76 -12.98 5.03
CA GLY A 357 -24.34 -13.85 6.07
C GLY A 357 -24.36 -15.34 5.68
N TRP A 358 -24.68 -15.64 4.42
CA TRP A 358 -24.68 -17.01 3.90
C TRP A 358 -23.27 -17.63 3.90
N ILE A 359 -22.26 -16.89 3.43
CA ILE A 359 -20.85 -17.34 3.50
C ILE A 359 -20.45 -17.61 4.95
N GLY A 360 -20.81 -16.70 5.85
CA GLY A 360 -20.48 -16.83 7.27
C GLY A 360 -21.14 -18.04 7.93
N GLN A 361 -22.40 -18.32 7.62
CA GLN A 361 -23.08 -19.54 8.12
C GLN A 361 -22.37 -20.82 7.65
N GLY A 362 -21.89 -20.86 6.41
CA GLY A 362 -21.09 -21.99 5.91
C GLY A 362 -19.76 -22.20 6.65
N LEU A 363 -19.27 -21.16 7.33
CA LEU A 363 -18.01 -21.18 8.07
C LEU A 363 -18.17 -21.27 9.60
N THR A 364 -19.39 -21.54 10.11
CA THR A 364 -19.65 -21.68 11.56
C THR A 364 -18.82 -22.78 12.23
N ILE A 365 -18.35 -23.76 11.46
CA ILE A 365 -17.39 -24.78 11.92
C ILE A 365 -16.09 -24.15 12.49
N LEU A 366 -15.75 -22.93 12.03
CA LEU A 366 -14.60 -22.18 12.52
C LEU A 366 -14.87 -21.43 13.85
N GLY A 367 -16.12 -21.42 14.32
CA GLY A 367 -16.51 -20.72 15.56
C GLY A 367 -15.82 -21.22 16.83
N ASN A 368 -15.30 -22.45 16.80
CA ASN A 368 -14.54 -23.05 17.90
C ASN A 368 -13.03 -22.75 17.82
N VAL A 369 -12.56 -22.06 16.75
CA VAL A 369 -11.14 -21.73 16.57
C VAL A 369 -10.84 -20.44 17.31
N PRO A 370 -9.79 -20.39 18.14
CA PRO A 370 -9.39 -19.14 18.81
C PRO A 370 -9.16 -18.00 17.81
N PRO A 371 -9.63 -16.77 18.08
CA PRO A 371 -9.50 -15.63 17.14
C PRO A 371 -8.07 -15.38 16.66
N ILE A 372 -7.07 -15.56 17.52
CA ILE A 372 -5.65 -15.39 17.14
C ILE A 372 -5.22 -16.38 16.05
N VAL A 373 -5.77 -17.60 16.04
CA VAL A 373 -5.45 -18.61 15.02
C VAL A 373 -6.11 -18.25 13.70
N LEU A 374 -7.33 -17.69 13.72
CA LEU A 374 -7.98 -17.16 12.52
C LEU A 374 -7.22 -15.99 11.94
N ILE A 375 -6.79 -15.05 12.77
CA ILE A 375 -5.95 -13.91 12.37
C ILE A 375 -4.65 -14.39 11.74
N LEU A 376 -3.97 -15.36 12.37
CA LEU A 376 -2.73 -15.97 11.86
C LEU A 376 -2.96 -16.63 10.50
N ALA A 377 -4.06 -17.37 10.36
CA ALA A 377 -4.40 -18.04 9.10
C ALA A 377 -4.69 -17.04 7.99
N VAL A 378 -5.47 -15.98 8.28
CA VAL A 378 -5.74 -14.88 7.33
C VAL A 378 -4.43 -14.18 6.94
N ALA A 379 -3.62 -13.77 7.90
CA ALA A 379 -2.34 -13.11 7.63
C ALA A 379 -1.42 -13.99 6.77
N THR A 380 -1.32 -15.28 7.09
CA THR A 380 -0.51 -16.23 6.30
C THR A 380 -1.04 -16.37 4.88
N LEU A 381 -2.33 -16.62 4.72
CA LEU A 381 -2.96 -16.76 3.41
C LEU A 381 -2.69 -15.51 2.55
N ILE A 382 -2.98 -14.34 3.09
CA ILE A 382 -2.87 -13.07 2.34
C ILE A 382 -1.43 -12.75 1.99
N ILE A 383 -0.47 -12.92 2.90
CA ILE A 383 0.96 -12.66 2.63
C ILE A 383 1.47 -13.52 1.46
N PHE A 384 1.17 -14.81 1.46
CA PHE A 384 1.66 -15.69 0.38
C PHE A 384 0.85 -15.53 -0.92
N LEU A 385 -0.42 -15.16 -0.83
CA LEU A 385 -1.24 -14.89 -2.00
C LEU A 385 -0.81 -13.60 -2.71
N THR A 386 -0.53 -12.53 -1.96
CA THR A 386 -0.13 -11.23 -2.53
C THR A 386 1.23 -11.26 -3.23
N GLU A 387 2.04 -12.30 -3.03
CA GLU A 387 3.28 -12.50 -3.79
C GLU A 387 3.05 -12.73 -5.30
N ILE A 388 1.89 -13.30 -5.64
CA ILE A 388 1.54 -13.63 -7.03
C ILE A 388 0.36 -12.82 -7.57
N THR A 389 -0.24 -12.00 -6.71
CA THR A 389 -1.36 -11.12 -7.06
C THR A 389 -1.04 -9.68 -6.66
N SER A 390 -1.78 -8.71 -7.18
CA SER A 390 -1.64 -7.31 -6.76
C SER A 390 -2.14 -7.11 -5.33
N ASN A 391 -1.39 -6.36 -4.49
CA ASN A 391 -1.79 -5.99 -3.12
C ASN A 391 -3.19 -5.39 -3.08
N VAL A 392 -3.49 -4.51 -4.04
CA VAL A 392 -4.77 -3.81 -4.16
C VAL A 392 -5.89 -4.77 -4.52
N ALA A 393 -5.65 -5.65 -5.50
CA ALA A 393 -6.62 -6.67 -5.91
C ALA A 393 -6.91 -7.65 -4.77
N THR A 394 -5.87 -8.11 -4.09
CA THR A 394 -5.99 -9.01 -2.92
C THR A 394 -6.83 -8.35 -1.82
N THR A 395 -6.52 -7.11 -1.47
CA THR A 395 -7.26 -6.35 -0.45
C THR A 395 -8.73 -6.21 -0.86
N SER A 396 -9.01 -5.72 -2.06
CA SER A 396 -10.39 -5.49 -2.53
C SER A 396 -11.22 -6.77 -2.60
N THR A 397 -10.59 -7.90 -2.91
CA THR A 397 -11.27 -9.21 -3.01
C THR A 397 -11.56 -9.79 -1.62
N PHE A 398 -10.59 -9.75 -0.72
CA PHE A 398 -10.69 -10.48 0.55
C PHE A 398 -11.34 -9.68 1.68
N LEU A 399 -11.32 -8.34 1.63
CA LEU A 399 -11.97 -7.54 2.68
C LEU A 399 -13.44 -7.86 2.86
N PRO A 400 -14.30 -7.88 1.81
CA PRO A 400 -15.70 -8.19 1.98
C PRO A 400 -15.95 -9.62 2.50
N VAL A 401 -15.17 -10.58 2.02
CA VAL A 401 -15.30 -11.98 2.42
C VAL A 401 -14.91 -12.17 3.88
N VAL A 402 -13.73 -11.68 4.27
CA VAL A 402 -13.21 -11.82 5.62
C VAL A 402 -14.03 -10.99 6.62
N GLY A 403 -14.53 -9.82 6.20
CA GLY A 403 -15.44 -9.02 7.01
C GLY A 403 -16.76 -9.73 7.30
N ALA A 404 -17.35 -10.37 6.29
CA ALA A 404 -18.56 -11.18 6.46
C ALA A 404 -18.34 -12.38 7.38
N VAL A 405 -17.19 -13.06 7.27
CA VAL A 405 -16.79 -14.16 8.16
C VAL A 405 -16.66 -13.66 9.60
N ALA A 406 -16.05 -12.50 9.83
CA ALA A 406 -15.91 -11.92 11.17
C ALA A 406 -17.29 -11.73 11.83
N VAL A 407 -18.22 -11.10 11.12
CA VAL A 407 -19.61 -10.88 11.62
C VAL A 407 -20.29 -12.19 11.95
N ALA A 408 -20.20 -13.19 11.06
CA ALA A 408 -20.84 -14.49 11.26
C ALA A 408 -20.28 -15.28 12.46
N LEU A 409 -19.00 -15.06 12.78
CA LEU A 409 -18.35 -15.67 13.95
C LEU A 409 -18.51 -14.82 15.23
N GLY A 410 -19.23 -13.70 15.17
CA GLY A 410 -19.38 -12.79 16.32
C GLY A 410 -18.09 -12.06 16.69
N ILE A 411 -17.13 -11.96 15.75
CA ILE A 411 -15.85 -11.25 15.92
C ILE A 411 -16.01 -9.84 15.35
N ALA A 412 -15.41 -8.83 16.01
CA ALA A 412 -15.40 -7.47 15.48
C ALA A 412 -14.80 -7.46 14.05
N PRO A 413 -15.48 -6.87 13.04
CA PRO A 413 -15.03 -6.90 11.65
C PRO A 413 -13.58 -6.41 11.49
N VAL A 414 -13.21 -5.38 12.25
CA VAL A 414 -11.87 -4.79 12.24
C VAL A 414 -10.79 -5.82 12.62
N ALA A 415 -11.08 -6.72 13.56
CA ALA A 415 -10.10 -7.69 14.06
C ALA A 415 -9.61 -8.69 12.99
N LEU A 416 -10.48 -9.09 12.04
CA LEU A 416 -10.10 -9.99 10.96
C LEU A 416 -9.76 -9.27 9.65
N THR A 417 -10.24 -8.04 9.43
CA THR A 417 -9.97 -7.29 8.20
C THR A 417 -8.66 -6.51 8.25
N ILE A 418 -8.20 -6.06 9.42
CA ILE A 418 -6.85 -5.46 9.58
C ILE A 418 -5.74 -6.41 9.12
N PRO A 419 -5.71 -7.70 9.49
CA PRO A 419 -4.74 -8.63 8.94
C PRO A 419 -4.72 -8.68 7.43
N VAL A 420 -5.89 -8.58 6.76
CA VAL A 420 -5.96 -8.58 5.29
C VAL A 420 -5.18 -7.42 4.71
N VAL A 421 -5.42 -6.19 5.20
CA VAL A 421 -4.81 -5.00 4.61
C VAL A 421 -3.31 -4.90 4.92
N LEU A 422 -2.90 -5.21 6.14
CA LEU A 422 -1.49 -5.17 6.52
C LEU A 422 -0.70 -6.28 5.83
N ALA A 423 -1.24 -7.50 5.79
CA ALA A 423 -0.63 -8.64 5.12
C ALA A 423 -0.52 -8.44 3.61
N ALA A 424 -1.52 -7.82 2.96
CA ALA A 424 -1.47 -7.51 1.54
C ALA A 424 -0.29 -6.60 1.16
N SER A 425 0.21 -5.81 2.09
CA SER A 425 1.38 -4.95 1.89
C SER A 425 2.72 -5.66 2.17
N CYS A 426 2.69 -6.91 2.67
CA CYS A 426 3.86 -7.72 3.00
C CYS A 426 4.21 -8.69 1.85
N ALA A 427 4.61 -8.16 0.70
CA ALA A 427 4.96 -8.94 -0.48
C ALA A 427 6.45 -8.72 -0.81
N PHE A 428 7.31 -9.63 -0.36
CA PHE A 428 8.76 -9.42 -0.37
C PHE A 428 9.56 -10.44 -1.20
N MET A 429 8.94 -11.55 -1.65
CA MET A 429 9.68 -12.66 -2.29
C MET A 429 9.90 -12.49 -3.78
N LEU A 430 8.89 -11.98 -4.52
CA LEU A 430 8.91 -12.03 -5.97
C LEU A 430 9.04 -10.63 -6.60
N PRO A 431 9.72 -10.51 -7.75
CA PRO A 431 9.78 -9.23 -8.49
C PRO A 431 8.40 -8.72 -8.92
N VAL A 432 7.49 -9.64 -9.25
CA VAL A 432 6.14 -9.29 -9.74
C VAL A 432 5.18 -8.87 -8.62
N ALA A 433 5.53 -9.13 -7.36
CA ALA A 433 4.65 -8.90 -6.23
C ALA A 433 4.35 -7.41 -6.00
N THR A 434 5.37 -6.55 -6.15
CA THR A 434 5.22 -5.10 -5.98
C THR A 434 6.07 -4.33 -6.99
N PRO A 435 5.66 -3.09 -7.38
CA PRO A 435 6.51 -2.24 -8.23
C PRO A 435 7.91 -1.98 -7.64
N PRO A 436 8.09 -1.71 -6.33
CA PRO A 436 9.42 -1.62 -5.73
C PRO A 436 10.32 -2.82 -5.99
N ASN A 437 9.79 -4.04 -5.83
CA ASN A 437 10.53 -5.27 -6.10
C ASN A 437 10.95 -5.37 -7.57
N ALA A 438 10.03 -5.06 -8.49
CA ALA A 438 10.31 -5.08 -9.94
C ALA A 438 11.41 -4.07 -10.31
N ILE A 439 11.39 -2.87 -9.72
CA ILE A 439 12.35 -1.79 -9.98
C ILE A 439 13.76 -2.22 -9.56
N VAL A 440 13.94 -2.71 -8.34
CA VAL A 440 15.28 -3.13 -7.88
C VAL A 440 15.76 -4.37 -8.62
N PHE A 441 14.88 -5.30 -8.97
CA PHE A 441 15.20 -6.45 -9.82
C PHE A 441 15.65 -6.01 -11.22
N GLY A 442 14.99 -4.99 -11.80
CA GLY A 442 15.33 -4.39 -13.10
C GLY A 442 16.73 -3.79 -13.16
N SER A 443 17.39 -3.54 -12.02
CA SER A 443 18.80 -3.13 -11.98
C SER A 443 19.78 -4.18 -12.54
N GLY A 444 19.35 -5.45 -12.71
CA GLY A 444 20.17 -6.58 -13.12
C GLY A 444 21.17 -7.07 -12.07
N LYS A 445 21.15 -6.52 -10.86
CA LYS A 445 22.04 -6.88 -9.75
C LYS A 445 21.50 -8.01 -8.87
N LEU A 446 20.21 -8.29 -8.95
CA LEU A 446 19.48 -9.25 -8.13
C LEU A 446 19.04 -10.46 -8.97
N THR A 447 19.00 -11.62 -8.34
CA THR A 447 18.39 -12.83 -8.92
C THR A 447 17.09 -13.16 -8.16
N ILE A 448 16.18 -13.91 -8.79
CA ILE A 448 14.95 -14.37 -8.13
C ILE A 448 15.26 -15.16 -6.85
N PRO A 449 16.22 -16.10 -6.83
CA PRO A 449 16.60 -16.78 -5.57
C PRO A 449 17.10 -15.85 -4.47
N ASP A 450 17.81 -14.76 -4.83
CA ASP A 450 18.22 -13.74 -3.85
C ASP A 450 17.00 -13.11 -3.18
N MET A 451 16.01 -12.72 -3.98
CA MET A 451 14.78 -12.10 -3.49
C MET A 451 13.95 -13.08 -2.66
N MET A 452 13.75 -14.30 -3.16
CA MET A 452 12.96 -15.31 -2.45
C MET A 452 13.57 -15.65 -1.08
N ARG A 453 14.88 -15.75 -0.98
CA ARG A 453 15.55 -16.07 0.28
C ARG A 453 15.36 -14.98 1.33
N ALA A 454 15.54 -13.72 0.97
CA ALA A 454 15.32 -12.60 1.87
C ALA A 454 13.82 -12.40 2.15
N GLY A 455 13.00 -12.40 1.10
CA GLY A 455 11.57 -12.16 1.19
C GLY A 455 10.85 -13.21 2.03
N PHE A 456 11.20 -14.48 1.93
CA PHE A 456 10.61 -15.53 2.76
C PHE A 456 10.82 -15.26 4.26
N ALA A 457 12.04 -14.86 4.66
CA ALA A 457 12.31 -14.51 6.05
C ALA A 457 11.43 -13.32 6.51
N LEU A 458 11.25 -12.30 5.63
CA LEU A 458 10.42 -11.14 5.92
C LEU A 458 8.92 -11.48 5.94
N ASN A 459 8.47 -12.37 5.07
CA ASN A 459 7.08 -12.85 5.06
C ASN A 459 6.75 -13.55 6.38
N ILE A 460 7.63 -14.40 6.90
CA ILE A 460 7.45 -15.04 8.20
C ILE A 460 7.41 -13.99 9.33
N ILE A 461 8.33 -13.04 9.34
CA ILE A 461 8.31 -11.91 10.29
C ILE A 461 6.98 -11.15 10.19
N GLY A 462 6.53 -10.87 8.96
CA GLY A 462 5.27 -10.21 8.67
C GLY A 462 4.06 -10.96 9.22
N VAL A 463 3.98 -12.28 9.02
CA VAL A 463 2.90 -13.12 9.55
C VAL A 463 2.77 -12.94 11.07
N PHE A 464 3.88 -13.03 11.81
CA PHE A 464 3.85 -12.90 13.27
C PHE A 464 3.54 -11.47 13.72
N LEU A 465 4.20 -10.46 13.14
CA LEU A 465 3.98 -9.07 13.55
C LEU A 465 2.56 -8.61 13.23
N VAL A 466 2.06 -8.90 12.03
CA VAL A 466 0.67 -8.55 11.64
C VAL A 466 -0.32 -9.25 12.58
N THR A 467 -0.10 -10.52 12.89
CA THR A 467 -0.98 -11.27 13.82
C THR A 467 -0.99 -10.65 15.22
N ILE A 468 0.19 -10.33 15.77
CA ILE A 468 0.30 -9.74 17.12
C ILE A 468 -0.37 -8.36 17.15
N PHE A 469 -0.11 -7.51 16.15
CA PHE A 469 -0.68 -6.17 16.09
C PHE A 469 -2.20 -6.18 15.89
N ALA A 470 -2.70 -7.05 15.02
CA ALA A 470 -4.13 -7.20 14.78
C ALA A 470 -4.87 -7.76 16.00
N PHE A 471 -4.24 -8.67 16.75
CA PHE A 471 -4.88 -9.29 17.92
C PHE A 471 -4.83 -8.41 19.16
N TYR A 472 -3.69 -7.74 19.44
CA TYR A 472 -3.51 -6.99 20.69
C TYR A 472 -3.71 -5.49 20.52
N LEU A 473 -3.16 -4.87 19.47
CA LEU A 473 -3.14 -3.42 19.34
C LEU A 473 -4.38 -2.86 18.64
N ALA A 474 -4.86 -3.53 17.59
CA ALA A 474 -6.00 -3.04 16.82
C ALA A 474 -7.28 -2.88 17.67
N PRO A 475 -7.67 -3.83 18.56
CA PRO A 475 -8.85 -3.67 19.42
C PRO A 475 -8.71 -2.57 20.48
N MET A 476 -7.50 -2.05 20.71
CA MET A 476 -7.27 -0.94 21.67
C MET A 476 -7.40 0.42 20.98
N ILE A 477 -7.37 0.45 19.65
CA ILE A 477 -7.40 1.70 18.87
C ILE A 477 -8.77 1.88 18.21
N PHE A 478 -9.34 0.79 17.71
CA PHE A 478 -10.58 0.73 16.95
C PHE A 478 -11.67 -0.03 17.74
#